data_38a643df438a72a1dbdae2324f6aa54e
#
_entry.id   38a643df438a72a1dbdae2324f6aa54e
#
_cell.length_a   1.000
_cell.length_b   1.000
_cell.length_c   1.000
_cell.angle_alpha   90.00
_cell.angle_beta   90.00
_cell.angle_gamma   90.00
#
_symmetry.space_group_name_H-M   'P 1'
#
loop_
_entity.id
_entity.type
_entity.pdbx_description
1 polymer ?
#
loop_
_entity_poly.entity_id
_entity_poly.type
_entity_poly.pdbx_seq_one_letter_code
_entity_poly.pdbx_strand_id
1 'polypeptide(L)'
;VRTPVVLSFSGGKDSVLALAALRASSAWDVRALVASVIEDDRTLAMHAVPERLVALQASSLGLPLARVTVPRDPPNAVYEERLAAALAPFRADRIGHVAFGDLFLADIKAYRDALMARLGFEAVYPLWGADTRGLARTFVRDGYRGLTVCVDAARLDADRTGRELDAAFFSTLPAGVDPCGEHGEFHSFVYDGPGFAHPIRFERGATRTHGGFHYVELVPPPADACARCGAAFECGMKAGAARCWCADAPRIPIDPALAGCLCPRCLRALAGASV
;
A
#
# COMPACT_ATOMS: atom_id res chain seq x y z
N VAL A 1 1.16 26.13 -8.39
CA VAL A 1 0.44 25.37 -7.33
C VAL A 1 0.28 23.96 -7.85
N ARG A 2 0.64 22.94 -7.04
CA ARG A 2 0.45 21.53 -7.39
C ARG A 2 -1.02 21.15 -7.25
N THR A 3 -1.50 20.30 -8.14
CA THR A 3 -2.89 19.79 -8.11
C THR A 3 -3.02 18.66 -7.10
N PRO A 4 -3.97 18.72 -6.14
CA PRO A 4 -4.15 17.69 -5.16
C PRO A 4 -4.73 16.40 -5.80
N VAL A 5 -4.19 15.26 -5.41
CA VAL A 5 -4.58 13.93 -5.90
C VAL A 5 -4.58 12.92 -4.77
N VAL A 6 -5.50 11.97 -4.78
CA VAL A 6 -5.44 10.75 -3.96
C VAL A 6 -4.97 9.58 -4.81
N LEU A 7 -4.26 8.62 -4.22
CA LEU A 7 -3.72 7.46 -4.93
C LEU A 7 -4.43 6.18 -4.49
N SER A 8 -5.02 5.45 -5.44
CA SER A 8 -5.44 4.06 -5.23
C SER A 8 -4.20 3.20 -4.96
N PHE A 9 -4.13 2.61 -3.77
CA PHE A 9 -2.91 2.04 -3.24
C PHE A 9 -3.11 0.60 -2.77
N SER A 10 -2.45 -0.34 -3.44
CA SER A 10 -2.47 -1.76 -3.09
C SER A 10 -1.31 -2.18 -2.19
N GLY A 11 -0.35 -1.31 -1.93
CA GLY A 11 0.89 -1.66 -1.22
C GLY A 11 1.89 -2.44 -2.07
N GLY A 12 1.55 -2.75 -3.30
CA GLY A 12 2.40 -3.45 -4.27
C GLY A 12 3.31 -2.50 -5.05
N LYS A 13 4.18 -3.11 -5.85
CA LYS A 13 5.24 -2.44 -6.63
C LYS A 13 4.72 -1.28 -7.49
N ASP A 14 3.65 -1.50 -8.26
CA ASP A 14 3.17 -0.48 -9.21
C ASP A 14 2.53 0.71 -8.48
N SER A 15 1.80 0.47 -7.39
CA SER A 15 1.25 1.55 -6.58
C SER A 15 2.34 2.39 -5.90
N VAL A 16 3.46 1.78 -5.49
CA VAL A 16 4.60 2.50 -4.91
C VAL A 16 5.36 3.28 -5.98
N LEU A 17 5.58 2.70 -7.17
CA LEU A 17 6.19 3.41 -8.31
C LEU A 17 5.29 4.56 -8.81
N ALA A 18 3.97 4.37 -8.82
CA ALA A 18 3.01 5.43 -9.13
C ALA A 18 3.11 6.59 -8.13
N LEU A 19 3.23 6.29 -6.82
CA LEU A 19 3.47 7.30 -5.79
C LEU A 19 4.78 8.06 -6.05
N ALA A 20 5.85 7.34 -6.39
CA ALA A 20 7.14 7.95 -6.69
C ALA A 20 7.05 8.89 -7.91
N ALA A 21 6.38 8.46 -8.99
CA ALA A 21 6.17 9.27 -10.19
C ALA A 21 5.36 10.55 -9.89
N LEU A 22 4.28 10.43 -9.11
CA LEU A 22 3.47 11.58 -8.69
C LEU A 22 4.28 12.57 -7.84
N ARG A 23 5.09 12.07 -6.88
CA ARG A 23 5.93 12.91 -6.02
C ARG A 23 7.08 13.60 -6.78
N ALA A 24 7.63 12.96 -7.80
CA ALA A 24 8.65 13.53 -8.66
C ALA A 24 8.10 14.60 -9.60
N SER A 25 6.81 14.55 -9.91
CA SER A 25 6.15 15.54 -10.77
C SER A 25 5.91 16.86 -10.04
N SER A 26 6.15 17.96 -10.73
CA SER A 26 5.79 19.31 -10.24
C SER A 26 4.28 19.59 -10.32
N ALA A 27 3.51 18.73 -11.00
CA ALA A 27 2.08 18.92 -11.23
C ALA A 27 1.23 18.44 -10.04
N TRP A 28 1.68 17.41 -9.29
CA TRP A 28 0.84 16.73 -8.34
C TRP A 28 1.24 16.92 -6.88
N ASP A 29 0.24 16.95 -5.99
CA ASP A 29 0.35 16.93 -4.54
C ASP A 29 -0.46 15.75 -4.00
N VAL A 30 0.19 14.65 -3.63
CA VAL A 30 -0.47 13.45 -3.13
C VAL A 30 -0.95 13.69 -1.70
N ARG A 31 -2.26 13.69 -1.50
CA ARG A 31 -2.91 14.03 -0.22
C ARG A 31 -3.24 12.82 0.64
N ALA A 32 -3.52 11.68 0.02
CA ALA A 32 -3.90 10.46 0.72
C ALA A 32 -3.71 9.22 -0.16
N LEU A 33 -3.69 8.07 0.51
CA LEU A 33 -3.80 6.75 -0.11
C LEU A 33 -5.22 6.22 0.11
N VAL A 34 -5.74 5.46 -0.85
CA VAL A 34 -7.05 4.80 -0.77
C VAL A 34 -6.85 3.33 -1.06
N ALA A 35 -7.24 2.45 -0.15
CA ALA A 35 -7.07 0.99 -0.29
C ALA A 35 -8.38 0.23 -0.10
N SER A 36 -8.62 -0.78 -0.95
CA SER A 36 -9.78 -1.67 -0.83
C SER A 36 -9.46 -2.81 0.12
N VAL A 37 -10.28 -2.95 1.17
CA VAL A 37 -10.10 -3.89 2.28
C VAL A 37 -11.32 -4.80 2.38
N ILE A 38 -11.09 -6.12 2.44
CA ILE A 38 -12.14 -7.12 2.67
C ILE A 38 -12.62 -7.02 4.13
N GLU A 39 -13.94 -7.00 4.33
CA GLU A 39 -14.56 -6.85 5.66
C GLU A 39 -14.17 -7.99 6.61
N ASP A 40 -14.25 -9.23 6.14
CA ASP A 40 -14.20 -10.43 6.98
C ASP A 40 -12.82 -10.67 7.60
N ASP A 41 -11.76 -10.61 6.81
CA ASP A 41 -10.41 -10.96 7.25
C ASP A 41 -9.45 -9.76 7.31
N ARG A 42 -9.94 -8.57 7.00
CA ARG A 42 -9.17 -7.33 7.03
C ARG A 42 -7.89 -7.41 6.18
N THR A 43 -8.00 -8.04 5.01
CA THR A 43 -6.92 -8.10 4.01
C THR A 43 -7.25 -7.22 2.80
N LEU A 44 -6.24 -6.84 2.05
CA LEU A 44 -6.46 -6.17 0.78
C LEU A 44 -7.07 -7.14 -0.23
N ALA A 45 -8.06 -6.66 -0.97
CA ALA A 45 -8.62 -7.37 -2.10
C ALA A 45 -7.51 -7.77 -3.08
N MET A 46 -7.57 -8.97 -3.65
CA MET A 46 -6.62 -9.57 -4.60
C MET A 46 -5.23 -9.93 -4.02
N HIS A 47 -4.72 -9.18 -3.04
CA HIS A 47 -3.34 -9.32 -2.54
C HIS A 47 -3.23 -10.19 -1.29
N ALA A 48 -4.33 -10.43 -0.57
CA ALA A 48 -4.36 -11.09 0.74
C ALA A 48 -3.37 -10.51 1.78
N VAL A 49 -2.93 -9.27 1.59
CA VAL A 49 -2.04 -8.57 2.53
C VAL A 49 -2.87 -7.98 3.66
N PRO A 50 -2.52 -8.24 4.93
CA PRO A 50 -3.22 -7.64 6.06
C PRO A 50 -3.27 -6.11 5.98
N GLU A 51 -4.44 -5.52 6.16
CA GLU A 51 -4.65 -4.07 6.16
C GLU A 51 -3.67 -3.34 7.08
N ARG A 52 -3.33 -3.95 8.23
CA ARG A 52 -2.36 -3.38 9.16
C ARG A 52 -1.00 -3.12 8.54
N LEU A 53 -0.53 -3.99 7.64
CA LEU A 53 0.74 -3.77 6.94
C LEU A 53 0.65 -2.58 5.98
N VAL A 54 -0.48 -2.40 5.30
CA VAL A 54 -0.70 -1.25 4.42
C VAL A 54 -0.86 0.04 5.21
N ALA A 55 -1.47 -0.01 6.37
CA ALA A 55 -1.51 1.14 7.29
C ALA A 55 -0.10 1.54 7.77
N LEU A 56 0.77 0.56 8.05
CA LEU A 56 2.18 0.80 8.37
C LEU A 56 2.95 1.39 7.17
N GLN A 57 2.68 0.93 5.93
CA GLN A 57 3.24 1.54 4.73
C GLN A 57 2.81 3.01 4.61
N ALA A 58 1.52 3.29 4.71
CA ALA A 58 0.97 4.64 4.61
C ALA A 58 1.62 5.59 5.65
N SER A 59 1.74 5.13 6.89
CA SER A 59 2.42 5.86 7.96
C SER A 59 3.91 6.09 7.65
N SER A 60 4.63 5.07 7.14
CA SER A 60 6.04 5.22 6.76
C SER A 60 6.22 6.16 5.58
N LEU A 61 5.28 6.18 4.66
CA LEU A 61 5.23 7.09 3.51
C LEU A 61 4.75 8.51 3.88
N GLY A 62 4.30 8.72 5.12
CA GLY A 62 3.82 10.02 5.61
C GLY A 62 2.48 10.46 5.00
N LEU A 63 1.62 9.51 4.62
CA LEU A 63 0.33 9.78 4.00
C LEU A 63 -0.82 9.16 4.79
N PRO A 64 -1.97 9.83 4.93
CA PRO A 64 -3.17 9.23 5.49
C PRO A 64 -3.71 8.12 4.57
N LEU A 65 -4.32 7.09 5.17
CA LEU A 65 -4.94 5.96 4.49
C LEU A 65 -6.45 5.97 4.66
N ALA A 66 -7.18 6.18 3.58
CA ALA A 66 -8.62 5.93 3.50
C ALA A 66 -8.89 4.48 3.09
N ARG A 67 -9.97 3.91 3.61
CA ARG A 67 -10.35 2.52 3.40
C ARG A 67 -11.66 2.41 2.64
N VAL A 68 -11.67 1.59 1.60
CA VAL A 68 -12.88 1.15 0.91
C VAL A 68 -13.17 -0.25 1.43
N THR A 69 -14.02 -0.36 2.45
CA THR A 69 -14.34 -1.65 3.06
C THR A 69 -15.44 -2.33 2.25
N VAL A 70 -15.15 -3.53 1.75
CA VAL A 70 -16.03 -4.29 0.85
C VAL A 70 -16.17 -5.74 1.31
N PRO A 71 -17.31 -6.41 1.03
CA PRO A 71 -17.43 -7.85 1.19
C PRO A 71 -16.40 -8.58 0.30
N ARG A 72 -16.19 -9.86 0.54
CA ARG A 72 -15.42 -10.70 -0.39
C ARG A 72 -16.20 -10.84 -1.71
N ASP A 73 -15.49 -10.69 -2.84
CA ASP A 73 -16.05 -10.78 -4.20
C ASP A 73 -17.32 -9.93 -4.40
N PRO A 74 -17.29 -8.62 -4.11
CA PRO A 74 -18.47 -7.79 -4.17
C PRO A 74 -18.96 -7.63 -5.61
N PRO A 75 -20.27 -7.59 -5.84
CA PRO A 75 -20.80 -7.08 -7.11
C PRO A 75 -20.26 -5.66 -7.38
N ASN A 76 -20.07 -5.30 -8.65
CA ASN A 76 -19.55 -3.97 -9.03
C ASN A 76 -20.32 -2.82 -8.38
N ALA A 77 -21.64 -2.91 -8.33
CA ALA A 77 -22.48 -1.88 -7.71
C ALA A 77 -22.14 -1.62 -6.24
N VAL A 78 -21.87 -2.69 -5.48
CA VAL A 78 -21.48 -2.59 -4.06
C VAL A 78 -20.09 -1.98 -3.93
N TYR A 79 -19.15 -2.42 -4.78
CA TYR A 79 -17.80 -1.83 -4.80
C TYR A 79 -17.85 -0.33 -5.12
N GLU A 80 -18.60 0.05 -6.16
CA GLU A 80 -18.74 1.45 -6.61
C GLU A 80 -19.37 2.33 -5.53
N GLU A 81 -20.42 1.84 -4.84
CA GLU A 81 -21.05 2.53 -3.71
C GLU A 81 -20.05 2.78 -2.57
N ARG A 82 -19.31 1.74 -2.16
CA ARG A 82 -18.33 1.84 -1.08
C ARG A 82 -17.17 2.76 -1.44
N LEU A 83 -16.71 2.71 -2.69
CA LEU A 83 -15.68 3.60 -3.20
C LEU A 83 -16.18 5.05 -3.21
N ALA A 84 -17.39 5.31 -3.67
CA ALA A 84 -18.01 6.63 -3.65
C ALA A 84 -18.05 7.21 -2.22
N ALA A 85 -18.49 6.41 -1.26
CA ALA A 85 -18.54 6.82 0.15
C ALA A 85 -17.12 7.15 0.70
N ALA A 86 -16.11 6.34 0.37
CA ALA A 86 -14.73 6.58 0.80
C ALA A 86 -14.10 7.82 0.14
N LEU A 87 -14.50 8.14 -1.09
CA LEU A 87 -13.98 9.30 -1.84
C LEU A 87 -14.73 10.61 -1.52
N ALA A 88 -15.94 10.56 -0.98
CA ALA A 88 -16.77 11.75 -0.72
C ALA A 88 -16.07 12.82 0.14
N PRO A 89 -15.31 12.49 1.21
CA PRO A 89 -14.58 13.50 1.99
C PRO A 89 -13.54 14.26 1.17
N PHE A 90 -12.83 13.57 0.27
CA PHE A 90 -11.81 14.20 -0.57
C PHE A 90 -12.42 15.20 -1.56
N ARG A 91 -13.60 14.87 -2.08
CA ARG A 91 -14.33 15.81 -2.94
C ARG A 91 -14.80 17.05 -2.17
N ALA A 92 -15.23 16.90 -0.92
CA ALA A 92 -15.56 18.02 -0.05
C ALA A 92 -14.35 18.93 0.18
N ASP A 93 -13.14 18.34 0.26
CA ASP A 93 -11.85 19.04 0.37
C ASP A 93 -11.33 19.57 -0.99
N ARG A 94 -12.14 19.53 -2.05
CA ARG A 94 -11.82 19.97 -3.41
C ARG A 94 -10.69 19.18 -4.07
N ILE A 95 -10.49 17.93 -3.70
CA ILE A 95 -9.58 17.01 -4.38
C ILE A 95 -10.40 16.34 -5.50
N GLY A 96 -10.10 16.69 -6.74
CA GLY A 96 -10.85 16.21 -7.92
C GLY A 96 -10.16 15.07 -8.69
N HIS A 97 -9.04 14.54 -8.22
CA HIS A 97 -8.26 13.57 -8.98
C HIS A 97 -7.96 12.31 -8.16
N VAL A 98 -8.09 11.15 -8.81
CA VAL A 98 -7.69 9.84 -8.26
C VAL A 98 -6.67 9.20 -9.19
N ALA A 99 -5.50 8.90 -8.66
CA ALA A 99 -4.44 8.23 -9.43
C ALA A 99 -4.49 6.72 -9.25
N PHE A 100 -4.11 5.99 -10.30
CA PHE A 100 -4.03 4.53 -10.37
C PHE A 100 -2.68 4.10 -10.91
N GLY A 101 -2.20 2.95 -10.46
CA GLY A 101 -0.93 2.36 -10.89
C GLY A 101 -1.02 1.48 -12.13
N ASP A 102 -2.12 1.53 -12.89
CA ASP A 102 -2.32 0.72 -14.10
C ASP A 102 -1.34 1.12 -15.21
N LEU A 103 -0.87 0.13 -15.99
CA LEU A 103 0.21 0.32 -16.95
C LEU A 103 -0.27 0.34 -18.39
N PHE A 104 -1.10 -0.65 -18.83
CA PHE A 104 -1.49 -0.76 -20.24
C PHE A 104 -2.84 -1.48 -20.49
N LEU A 105 -3.55 -1.95 -19.47
CA LEU A 105 -4.84 -2.62 -19.66
C LEU A 105 -5.94 -1.60 -19.99
N ALA A 106 -6.23 -1.45 -21.28
CA ALA A 106 -7.12 -0.41 -21.79
C ALA A 106 -8.57 -0.56 -21.34
N ASP A 107 -9.05 -1.77 -21.14
CA ASP A 107 -10.39 -2.09 -20.64
C ASP A 107 -10.54 -1.68 -19.15
N ILE A 108 -9.54 -1.97 -18.35
CA ILE A 108 -9.49 -1.54 -16.93
C ILE A 108 -9.44 -0.02 -16.85
N LYS A 109 -8.60 0.61 -17.67
CA LYS A 109 -8.55 2.08 -17.73
C LYS A 109 -9.89 2.68 -18.10
N ALA A 110 -10.54 2.17 -19.14
CA ALA A 110 -11.84 2.66 -19.61
C ALA A 110 -12.93 2.53 -18.51
N TYR A 111 -12.94 1.40 -17.77
CA TYR A 111 -13.82 1.22 -16.61
C TYR A 111 -13.56 2.25 -15.52
N ARG A 112 -12.27 2.47 -15.16
CA ARG A 112 -11.90 3.45 -14.13
C ARG A 112 -12.24 4.88 -14.54
N ASP A 113 -11.96 5.26 -15.80
CA ASP A 113 -12.30 6.57 -16.35
C ASP A 113 -13.81 6.85 -16.24
N ALA A 114 -14.63 5.89 -16.67
CA ALA A 114 -16.08 6.00 -16.59
C ALA A 114 -16.59 6.07 -15.15
N LEU A 115 -16.02 5.27 -14.23
CA LEU A 115 -16.38 5.27 -12.83
C LEU A 115 -16.00 6.59 -12.16
N MET A 116 -14.76 7.06 -12.35
CA MET A 116 -14.32 8.33 -11.77
C MET A 116 -15.14 9.50 -12.27
N ALA A 117 -15.47 9.56 -13.56
CA ALA A 117 -16.32 10.59 -14.12
C ALA A 117 -17.72 10.60 -13.47
N ARG A 118 -18.34 9.42 -13.24
CA ARG A 118 -19.64 9.32 -12.53
C ARG A 118 -19.55 9.81 -11.09
N LEU A 119 -18.41 9.61 -10.43
CA LEU A 119 -18.17 10.06 -9.05
C LEU A 119 -17.71 11.52 -8.96
N GLY A 120 -17.52 12.20 -10.10
CA GLY A 120 -17.08 13.59 -10.20
C GLY A 120 -15.58 13.76 -9.90
N PHE A 121 -14.79 12.78 -10.26
CA PHE A 121 -13.32 12.80 -10.24
C PHE A 121 -12.76 12.62 -11.65
N GLU A 122 -11.49 12.97 -11.81
CA GLU A 122 -10.69 12.65 -12.98
C GLU A 122 -9.65 11.57 -12.60
N ALA A 123 -9.54 10.54 -13.44
CA ALA A 123 -8.55 9.49 -13.26
C ALA A 123 -7.18 9.90 -13.80
N VAL A 124 -6.12 9.59 -13.05
CA VAL A 124 -4.72 9.90 -13.40
C VAL A 124 -3.90 8.62 -13.42
N TYR A 125 -3.09 8.43 -14.46
CA TYR A 125 -2.30 7.20 -14.64
C TYR A 125 -0.82 7.55 -14.82
N PRO A 126 -0.05 7.74 -13.72
CA PRO A 126 1.33 8.23 -13.80
C PRO A 126 2.30 7.27 -14.47
N LEU A 127 1.94 6.01 -14.61
CA LEU A 127 2.77 4.96 -15.23
C LEU A 127 2.23 4.45 -16.57
N TRP A 128 1.16 5.06 -17.11
CA TRP A 128 0.53 4.57 -18.33
C TRP A 128 1.47 4.53 -19.52
N GLY A 129 1.52 3.38 -20.20
CA GLY A 129 2.37 3.14 -21.35
C GLY A 129 3.86 2.98 -21.04
N ALA A 130 4.24 2.92 -19.76
CA ALA A 130 5.63 2.70 -19.39
C ALA A 130 6.10 1.26 -19.76
N ASP A 131 7.37 1.13 -20.12
CA ASP A 131 8.01 -0.18 -20.31
C ASP A 131 8.09 -0.95 -18.99
N THR A 132 7.37 -2.07 -18.88
CA THR A 132 7.29 -2.87 -17.64
C THR A 132 8.64 -3.46 -17.24
N ARG A 133 9.52 -3.80 -18.21
CA ARG A 133 10.91 -4.21 -17.93
C ARG A 133 11.72 -3.04 -17.37
N GLY A 134 11.49 -1.84 -17.90
CA GLY A 134 12.09 -0.60 -17.40
C GLY A 134 11.66 -0.29 -15.97
N LEU A 135 10.37 -0.44 -15.65
CA LEU A 135 9.84 -0.26 -14.30
C LEU A 135 10.42 -1.29 -13.32
N ALA A 136 10.52 -2.56 -13.71
CA ALA A 136 11.14 -3.59 -12.88
C ALA A 136 12.63 -3.28 -12.59
N ARG A 137 13.38 -2.84 -13.59
CA ARG A 137 14.77 -2.38 -13.41
C ARG A 137 14.86 -1.16 -12.52
N THR A 138 13.96 -0.20 -12.68
CA THR A 138 13.88 1.01 -11.84
C THR A 138 13.60 0.65 -10.38
N PHE A 139 12.67 -0.27 -10.13
CA PHE A 139 12.37 -0.77 -8.79
C PHE A 139 13.62 -1.29 -8.07
N VAL A 140 14.40 -2.15 -8.75
CA VAL A 140 15.64 -2.72 -8.19
C VAL A 140 16.74 -1.68 -8.04
N ARG A 141 16.98 -0.89 -9.11
CA ARG A 141 18.04 0.13 -9.15
C ARG A 141 17.86 1.19 -8.07
N ASP A 142 16.64 1.63 -7.85
CA ASP A 142 16.32 2.69 -6.89
C ASP A 142 16.27 2.17 -5.44
N GLY A 143 16.49 0.86 -5.23
CA GLY A 143 16.62 0.25 -3.91
C GLY A 143 15.29 -0.03 -3.22
N TYR A 144 14.19 -0.14 -3.95
CA TYR A 144 12.94 -0.66 -3.40
C TYR A 144 13.10 -2.12 -3.01
N ARG A 145 12.46 -2.50 -1.91
CA ARG A 145 12.42 -3.87 -1.41
C ARG A 145 10.97 -4.34 -1.29
N GLY A 146 10.68 -5.45 -1.90
CA GLY A 146 9.34 -6.05 -1.88
C GLY A 146 9.42 -7.53 -2.19
N LEU A 147 8.32 -8.23 -1.97
CA LEU A 147 8.20 -9.64 -2.27
C LEU A 147 6.88 -9.95 -2.95
N THR A 148 6.83 -11.08 -3.66
CA THR A 148 5.59 -11.62 -4.19
C THR A 148 4.74 -12.15 -3.04
N VAL A 149 3.46 -11.81 -3.01
CA VAL A 149 2.51 -12.29 -1.98
C VAL A 149 1.49 -13.27 -2.52
N CYS A 150 1.24 -13.19 -3.83
CA CYS A 150 0.33 -14.05 -4.55
C CYS A 150 0.90 -14.29 -5.95
N VAL A 151 0.85 -15.52 -6.46
CA VAL A 151 1.21 -15.87 -7.82
C VAL A 151 0.16 -16.76 -8.46
N ASP A 152 -0.13 -16.56 -9.73
CA ASP A 152 -1.01 -17.41 -10.54
C ASP A 152 -0.31 -18.75 -10.80
N ALA A 153 -0.88 -19.85 -10.28
CA ALA A 153 -0.33 -21.20 -10.40
C ALA A 153 -0.29 -21.72 -11.87
N ALA A 154 -1.05 -21.11 -12.77
CA ALA A 154 -0.99 -21.42 -14.19
C ALA A 154 0.20 -20.75 -14.91
N ARG A 155 0.80 -19.75 -14.32
CA ARG A 155 1.86 -18.92 -14.89
C ARG A 155 3.20 -19.04 -14.19
N LEU A 156 3.20 -19.26 -12.89
CA LEU A 156 4.39 -19.27 -12.04
C LEU A 156 4.34 -20.42 -11.04
N ASP A 157 5.49 -21.04 -10.80
CA ASP A 157 5.64 -22.08 -9.80
C ASP A 157 5.49 -21.54 -8.38
N ALA A 158 5.09 -22.42 -7.46
CA ALA A 158 4.85 -22.07 -6.04
C ALA A 158 6.11 -21.48 -5.35
N ASP A 159 7.32 -21.83 -5.81
CA ASP A 159 8.58 -21.33 -5.27
C ASP A 159 8.80 -19.83 -5.57
N ARG A 160 8.01 -19.24 -6.47
CA ARG A 160 7.98 -17.80 -6.74
C ARG A 160 7.22 -17.01 -5.69
N THR A 161 6.42 -17.69 -4.86
CA THR A 161 5.67 -17.06 -3.77
C THR A 161 6.57 -16.73 -2.60
N GLY A 162 6.50 -15.49 -2.09
CA GLY A 162 7.37 -15.01 -1.01
C GLY A 162 8.79 -14.67 -1.46
N ARG A 163 9.07 -14.65 -2.77
CA ARG A 163 10.39 -14.27 -3.31
C ARG A 163 10.58 -12.76 -3.30
N GLU A 164 11.79 -12.33 -2.96
CA GLU A 164 12.17 -10.92 -3.11
C GLU A 164 12.12 -10.50 -4.58
N LEU A 165 11.65 -9.28 -4.82
CA LEU A 165 11.62 -8.65 -6.14
C LEU A 165 12.99 -8.03 -6.46
N ASP A 166 13.99 -8.88 -6.64
CA ASP A 166 15.36 -8.51 -6.95
C ASP A 166 15.71 -8.77 -8.42
N ALA A 167 16.93 -8.45 -8.81
CA ALA A 167 17.40 -8.68 -10.18
C ALA A 167 17.32 -10.16 -10.60
N ALA A 168 17.55 -11.09 -9.66
CA ALA A 168 17.45 -12.52 -9.92
C ALA A 168 16.01 -12.94 -10.18
N PHE A 169 15.06 -12.45 -9.42
CA PHE A 169 13.63 -12.68 -9.65
C PHE A 169 13.22 -12.26 -11.07
N PHE A 170 13.50 -11.02 -11.44
CA PHE A 170 13.07 -10.48 -12.74
C PHE A 170 13.80 -11.12 -13.92
N SER A 171 15.07 -11.47 -13.77
CA SER A 171 15.85 -12.11 -14.85
C SER A 171 15.46 -13.57 -15.13
N THR A 172 14.80 -14.22 -14.18
CA THR A 172 14.38 -15.63 -14.27
C THR A 172 12.88 -15.81 -14.45
N LEU A 173 12.14 -14.74 -14.76
CA LEU A 173 10.73 -14.86 -15.12
C LEU A 173 10.57 -15.63 -16.43
N PRO A 174 9.57 -16.54 -16.52
CA PRO A 174 9.27 -17.25 -17.74
C PRO A 174 8.93 -16.31 -18.91
N ALA A 175 9.19 -16.74 -20.13
CA ALA A 175 8.75 -16.00 -21.29
C ALA A 175 7.21 -15.87 -21.29
N GLY A 176 6.71 -14.66 -21.52
CA GLY A 176 5.27 -14.36 -21.50
C GLY A 176 4.70 -13.94 -20.15
N VAL A 177 5.51 -13.96 -19.09
CA VAL A 177 5.14 -13.32 -17.79
C VAL A 177 5.55 -11.86 -17.83
N ASP A 178 4.58 -10.96 -17.57
CA ASP A 178 4.89 -9.53 -17.50
C ASP A 178 5.72 -9.21 -16.24
N PRO A 179 6.83 -8.46 -16.36
CA PRO A 179 7.68 -8.11 -15.22
C PRO A 179 6.97 -7.28 -14.15
N CYS A 180 5.86 -6.64 -14.48
CA CYS A 180 5.01 -5.96 -13.53
C CYS A 180 3.86 -6.82 -12.99
N GLY A 181 3.59 -7.97 -13.60
CA GLY A 181 2.47 -8.83 -13.21
C GLY A 181 1.11 -8.23 -13.60
N GLU A 182 1.08 -7.40 -14.66
CA GLU A 182 -0.10 -6.61 -15.02
C GLU A 182 -1.29 -7.46 -15.45
N HIS A 183 -1.03 -8.67 -15.98
CA HIS A 183 -2.08 -9.63 -16.31
C HIS A 183 -2.49 -10.53 -15.13
N GLY A 184 -2.11 -10.16 -13.91
CA GLY A 184 -2.43 -10.93 -12.70
C GLY A 184 -1.49 -12.11 -12.43
N GLU A 185 -0.33 -12.18 -13.11
CA GLU A 185 0.62 -13.27 -12.92
C GLU A 185 1.17 -13.34 -11.50
N PHE A 186 1.35 -12.21 -10.87
CA PHE A 186 1.72 -12.11 -9.45
C PHE A 186 1.35 -10.75 -8.85
N HIS A 187 1.14 -10.75 -7.55
CA HIS A 187 0.99 -9.54 -6.74
C HIS A 187 2.12 -9.44 -5.73
N SER A 188 2.42 -8.21 -5.32
CA SER A 188 3.58 -7.91 -4.47
C SER A 188 3.21 -7.04 -3.28
N PHE A 189 4.07 -7.07 -2.27
CA PHE A 189 4.06 -6.18 -1.12
C PHE A 189 5.44 -5.51 -0.99
N VAL A 190 5.47 -4.18 -1.00
CA VAL A 190 6.71 -3.38 -0.86
C VAL A 190 6.87 -2.98 0.60
N TYR A 191 8.01 -3.29 1.18
CA TYR A 191 8.23 -3.06 2.60
C TYR A 191 9.34 -2.05 2.92
N ASP A 192 10.10 -1.59 1.91
CA ASP A 192 11.16 -0.61 2.06
C ASP A 192 11.51 0.06 0.74
N GLY A 193 12.17 1.21 0.80
CA GLY A 193 12.71 1.92 -0.36
C GLY A 193 12.55 3.44 -0.27
N PRO A 194 12.85 4.15 -1.35
CA PRO A 194 12.71 5.60 -1.42
C PRO A 194 11.31 6.08 -1.02
N GLY A 195 11.26 7.08 -0.17
CA GLY A 195 10.01 7.65 0.35
C GLY A 195 9.50 6.99 1.63
N PHE A 196 9.98 5.80 2.00
CA PHE A 196 9.70 5.19 3.31
C PHE A 196 10.59 5.81 4.38
N ALA A 197 10.00 6.28 5.48
CA ALA A 197 10.76 6.79 6.63
C ALA A 197 11.44 5.64 7.42
N HIS A 198 10.94 4.42 7.28
CA HIS A 198 11.46 3.20 7.90
C HIS A 198 10.88 1.97 7.19
N PRO A 199 11.61 0.83 7.18
CA PRO A 199 11.11 -0.44 6.66
C PRO A 199 9.87 -0.92 7.43
N ILE A 200 8.96 -1.58 6.72
CA ILE A 200 7.79 -2.24 7.32
C ILE A 200 8.21 -3.62 7.82
N ARG A 201 7.99 -3.87 9.11
CA ARG A 201 8.27 -5.15 9.74
C ARG A 201 7.10 -6.11 9.57
N PHE A 202 7.39 -7.34 9.26
CA PHE A 202 6.44 -8.47 9.19
C PHE A 202 7.21 -9.78 9.31
N GLU A 203 6.49 -10.86 9.58
CA GLU A 203 7.01 -12.21 9.48
C GLU A 203 6.36 -12.91 8.30
N ARG A 204 7.09 -13.83 7.66
CA ARG A 204 6.53 -14.70 6.61
C ARG A 204 5.93 -15.92 7.27
N GLY A 205 4.63 -16.11 7.11
CA GLY A 205 3.90 -17.28 7.56
C GLY A 205 3.87 -18.40 6.52
N ALA A 206 2.84 -19.22 6.58
CA ALA A 206 2.68 -20.36 5.70
C ALA A 206 2.36 -19.95 4.26
N THR A 207 2.83 -20.75 3.30
CA THR A 207 2.36 -20.68 1.91
C THR A 207 1.11 -21.56 1.76
N ARG A 208 0.10 -21.05 1.07
CA ARG A 208 -1.18 -21.73 0.80
C ARG A 208 -1.52 -21.66 -0.67
N THR A 209 -2.21 -22.68 -1.17
CA THR A 209 -2.78 -22.69 -2.53
C THR A 209 -4.29 -22.66 -2.44
N HIS A 210 -4.92 -21.71 -3.09
CA HIS A 210 -6.36 -21.55 -3.14
C HIS A 210 -6.79 -20.84 -4.41
N GLY A 211 -7.89 -21.29 -5.03
CA GLY A 211 -8.49 -20.61 -6.19
C GLY A 211 -7.57 -20.48 -7.40
N GLY A 212 -6.60 -21.39 -7.58
CA GLY A 212 -5.62 -21.31 -8.68
C GLY A 212 -4.43 -20.40 -8.41
N PHE A 213 -4.28 -19.91 -7.18
CA PHE A 213 -3.17 -19.03 -6.77
C PHE A 213 -2.40 -19.61 -5.59
N HIS A 214 -1.10 -19.32 -5.53
CA HIS A 214 -0.25 -19.55 -4.38
C HIS A 214 -0.09 -18.25 -3.61
N TYR A 215 -0.32 -18.29 -2.30
CA TYR A 215 -0.23 -17.14 -1.39
C TYR A 215 0.82 -17.40 -0.32
N VAL A 216 1.59 -16.38 0.06
CA VAL A 216 2.34 -16.39 1.32
C VAL A 216 1.63 -15.50 2.33
N GLU A 217 1.42 -16.00 3.53
CA GLU A 217 0.91 -15.22 4.63
C GLU A 217 1.96 -14.21 5.09
N LEU A 218 1.54 -12.96 5.25
CA LEU A 218 2.35 -11.94 5.92
C LEU A 218 1.75 -11.66 7.30
N VAL A 219 2.52 -11.91 8.34
CA VAL A 219 2.09 -11.68 9.73
C VAL A 219 2.55 -10.30 10.18
N PRO A 220 1.62 -9.36 10.41
CA PRO A 220 1.99 -8.04 10.90
C PRO A 220 2.51 -8.10 12.34
N PRO A 221 3.30 -7.10 12.78
CA PRO A 221 3.70 -6.98 14.17
C PRO A 221 2.48 -6.98 15.11
N PRO A 222 2.63 -7.44 16.36
CA PRO A 222 1.55 -7.40 17.35
C PRO A 222 0.92 -6.01 17.50
N ALA A 223 -0.37 -5.95 17.88
CA ALA A 223 -1.09 -4.68 18.03
C ALA A 223 -0.51 -3.74 19.10
N ASP A 224 0.31 -4.27 20.00
CA ASP A 224 1.05 -3.54 21.02
C ASP A 224 2.45 -3.10 20.58
N ALA A 225 2.86 -3.44 19.37
CA ALA A 225 4.05 -2.86 18.78
C ALA A 225 3.81 -1.39 18.37
N CYS A 226 4.90 -0.68 18.07
CA CYS A 226 4.84 0.72 17.62
C CYS A 226 3.91 0.88 16.41
N ALA A 227 2.90 1.74 16.53
CA ALA A 227 1.92 1.97 15.49
C ALA A 227 2.53 2.57 14.20
N ARG A 228 3.71 3.21 14.30
CA ARG A 228 4.41 3.79 13.16
C ARG A 228 5.35 2.82 12.47
N CYS A 229 6.26 2.16 13.21
CA CYS A 229 7.34 1.36 12.61
C CYS A 229 7.23 -0.15 12.89
N GLY A 230 6.21 -0.60 13.62
CA GLY A 230 6.02 -2.00 13.98
C GLY A 230 7.07 -2.57 14.96
N ALA A 231 8.02 -1.76 15.45
CA ALA A 231 9.01 -2.23 16.42
C ALA A 231 8.36 -2.57 17.76
N ALA A 232 8.74 -3.69 18.34
CA ALA A 232 8.38 -4.00 19.71
C ALA A 232 8.95 -2.95 20.67
N PHE A 233 8.17 -2.55 21.66
CA PHE A 233 8.60 -1.69 22.75
C PHE A 233 7.72 -1.93 23.97
N GLU A 234 8.26 -1.65 25.14
CA GLU A 234 7.51 -1.76 26.39
C GLU A 234 6.65 -0.50 26.62
N CYS A 235 5.34 -0.68 26.70
CA CYS A 235 4.42 0.38 27.10
C CYS A 235 4.24 0.31 28.62
N GLY A 236 4.67 1.35 29.34
CA GLY A 236 4.57 1.38 30.81
C GLY A 236 3.16 1.11 31.34
N MET A 237 2.12 1.66 30.71
CA MET A 237 0.72 1.42 31.11
C MET A 237 0.32 -0.04 30.92
N LYS A 238 0.73 -0.69 29.83
CA LYS A 238 0.45 -2.13 29.59
C LYS A 238 1.28 -3.01 30.51
N ALA A 239 2.45 -2.57 30.92
CA ALA A 239 3.30 -3.25 31.91
C ALA A 239 2.84 -3.01 33.37
N GLY A 240 1.73 -2.32 33.60
CA GLY A 240 1.19 -2.07 34.92
C GLY A 240 1.86 -0.92 35.68
N ALA A 241 2.69 -0.11 35.04
CA ALA A 241 3.29 1.06 35.67
C ALA A 241 2.22 2.15 35.93
N ALA A 242 2.36 2.86 37.01
CA ALA A 242 1.47 3.98 37.38
C ALA A 242 1.51 5.14 36.35
N ARG A 243 2.60 5.24 35.58
CA ARG A 243 2.80 6.26 34.55
C ARG A 243 3.63 5.71 33.40
N CYS A 244 3.18 5.99 32.17
CA CYS A 244 3.96 5.62 30.99
C CYS A 244 5.08 6.65 30.74
N TRP A 245 6.24 6.20 30.30
CA TRP A 245 7.37 7.05 29.89
C TRP A 245 6.98 8.11 28.83
N CYS A 246 5.98 7.82 28.00
CA CYS A 246 5.52 8.74 26.96
C CYS A 246 4.80 9.98 27.54
N ALA A 247 4.38 9.93 28.79
CA ALA A 247 3.76 11.08 29.47
C ALA A 247 4.74 12.24 29.68
N ASP A 248 6.04 11.96 29.66
CA ASP A 248 7.12 12.97 29.77
C ASP A 248 7.66 13.40 28.39
N ALA A 249 7.14 12.80 27.32
CA ALA A 249 7.53 13.18 25.95
C ALA A 249 6.76 14.43 25.49
N PRO A 250 7.34 15.21 24.56
CA PRO A 250 6.64 16.33 23.94
C PRO A 250 5.31 15.88 23.32
N ARG A 251 4.29 16.70 23.46
CA ARG A 251 2.99 16.45 22.81
C ARG A 251 3.16 16.56 21.31
N ILE A 252 2.65 15.56 20.58
CA ILE A 252 2.58 15.54 19.13
C ILE A 252 1.11 15.61 18.70
N PRO A 253 0.81 16.15 17.51
CA PRO A 253 -0.53 16.06 16.95
C PRO A 253 -0.95 14.59 16.83
N ILE A 254 -2.21 14.30 17.16
CA ILE A 254 -2.77 12.96 16.99
C ILE A 254 -2.95 12.73 15.48
N ASP A 255 -2.23 11.74 14.93
CA ASP A 255 -2.46 11.27 13.58
C ASP A 255 -3.53 10.17 13.61
N PRO A 256 -4.72 10.40 13.02
CA PRO A 256 -5.79 9.40 13.00
C PRO A 256 -5.40 8.09 12.31
N ALA A 257 -4.40 8.11 11.43
CA ALA A 257 -3.87 6.91 10.77
C ALA A 257 -3.04 6.02 11.71
N LEU A 258 -2.57 6.56 12.84
CA LEU A 258 -1.76 5.85 13.83
C LEU A 258 -2.64 5.34 14.98
N ALA A 259 -3.29 4.20 14.78
CA ALA A 259 -4.05 3.55 15.84
C ALA A 259 -3.11 2.82 16.82
N GLY A 260 -2.64 3.49 17.89
CA GLY A 260 -1.83 2.87 18.92
C GLY A 260 -0.67 3.73 19.44
N CYS A 261 0.14 3.14 20.34
CA CYS A 261 1.29 3.82 20.94
C CYS A 261 2.50 3.83 19.99
N LEU A 262 3.36 4.82 20.15
CA LEU A 262 4.62 4.93 19.42
C LEU A 262 5.79 4.51 20.31
N CYS A 263 6.81 3.87 19.70
CA CYS A 263 8.07 3.61 20.41
C CYS A 263 8.82 4.93 20.70
N PRO A 264 9.76 4.95 21.66
CA PRO A 264 10.50 6.15 22.00
C PRO A 264 11.19 6.85 20.82
N ARG A 265 11.70 6.08 19.87
CA ARG A 265 12.34 6.62 18.66
C ARG A 265 11.34 7.35 17.78
N CYS A 266 10.21 6.73 17.48
CA CYS A 266 9.19 7.32 16.61
C CYS A 266 8.52 8.54 17.25
N LEU A 267 8.28 8.51 18.58
CA LEU A 267 7.72 9.64 19.29
C LEU A 267 8.66 10.85 19.27
N ARG A 268 9.97 10.63 19.55
CA ARG A 268 10.97 11.71 19.44
C ARG A 268 11.11 12.27 18.03
N ALA A 269 11.08 11.40 17.01
CA ALA A 269 11.19 11.83 15.61
C ALA A 269 10.03 12.72 15.18
N LEU A 270 8.80 12.44 15.66
CA LEU A 270 7.64 13.27 15.38
C LEU A 270 7.67 14.59 16.19
N ALA A 271 8.13 14.55 17.43
CA ALA A 271 8.26 15.73 18.26
C ALA A 271 9.34 16.70 17.74
N GLY A 272 10.43 16.19 17.18
CA GLY A 272 11.51 17.01 16.59
C GLY A 272 11.19 17.55 15.18
N ALA A 273 10.19 17.00 14.50
CA ALA A 273 9.73 17.49 13.19
C ALA A 273 8.69 18.64 13.29
N SER A 274 8.32 19.03 14.51
CA SER A 274 7.27 20.03 14.79
C SER A 274 7.86 21.43 15.16
N VAL A 275 9.11 21.73 14.74
CA VAL A 275 9.73 23.05 14.91
C VAL A 275 9.90 23.74 13.57
#